data_d11fdefad6e96ae44c28a90aa6358256
#
_entry.id   d11fdefad6e96ae44c28a90aa6358256
#
_cell.length_a   1.000
_cell.length_b   1.000
_cell.length_c   1.000
_cell.angle_alpha   90.00
_cell.angle_beta   90.00
_cell.angle_gamma   90.00
#
_symmetry.space_group_name_H-M   'P 1'
#
loop_
_entity.id
_entity.type
_entity.pdbx_description
1 polymer ?
#
loop_
_entity_poly.entity_id
_entity_poly.type
_entity_poly.pdbx_seq_one_letter_code
_entity_poly.pdbx_strand_id
1 'polypeptide(L)'
;AIAAALKRLDPALARDVAAPEGRAMPSRVPLCDDCPYLPTFEALIAAMEGHGGRRRHIVVGETGCMVRANLAPMHLFDVKYSLGSGLGLGIGLAIGEHASANGHRVVALQGDSSFYHTDINALPYAAQLDLPMLVVLLDNGTTALTGGQAHPGSTLDERGAPHRAIDLADVVRGCGLEPRVIATSDTAA
;
A
#
# COMPACT_ATOMS: atom_id res chain seq x y z
N ALA A 1 -22.10 11.47 -7.22
CA ALA A 1 -22.26 10.56 -6.07
C ALA A 1 -22.26 11.32 -4.72
N ILE A 2 -21.22 12.12 -4.40
CA ILE A 2 -21.10 12.84 -3.11
C ILE A 2 -22.23 13.87 -2.94
N ALA A 3 -22.52 14.68 -3.97
CA ALA A 3 -23.62 15.66 -3.93
C ALA A 3 -25.00 15.01 -3.72
N ALA A 4 -25.21 13.81 -4.30
CA ALA A 4 -26.45 13.07 -4.09
C ALA A 4 -26.56 12.50 -2.66
N ALA A 5 -25.45 12.11 -2.05
CA ALA A 5 -25.42 11.66 -0.66
C ALA A 5 -25.66 12.84 0.30
N LEU A 6 -25.04 13.98 0.06
CA LEU A 6 -25.26 15.20 0.85
C LEU A 6 -26.71 15.70 0.77
N LYS A 7 -27.36 15.63 -0.40
CA LYS A 7 -28.79 15.94 -0.57
C LYS A 7 -29.72 15.07 0.29
N ARG A 8 -29.32 13.84 0.58
CA ARG A 8 -30.10 12.93 1.45
C ARG A 8 -29.94 13.27 2.94
N LEU A 9 -28.79 13.82 3.31
CA LEU A 9 -28.50 14.18 4.70
C LEU A 9 -29.09 15.53 5.06
N ASP A 10 -28.95 16.52 4.20
CA ASP A 10 -29.52 17.86 4.34
C ASP A 10 -29.71 18.51 2.98
N PRO A 11 -30.95 18.73 2.52
CA PRO A 11 -31.23 19.41 1.26
C PRO A 11 -30.65 20.82 1.16
N ALA A 12 -30.46 21.50 2.28
CA ALA A 12 -29.87 22.85 2.32
C ALA A 12 -28.36 22.88 2.08
N LEU A 13 -27.66 21.75 2.34
CA LEU A 13 -26.23 21.59 2.07
C LEU A 13 -25.93 21.35 0.58
N ALA A 14 -26.95 20.95 -0.17
CA ALA A 14 -26.80 20.66 -1.59
C ALA A 14 -26.96 21.95 -2.42
N ARG A 15 -26.01 22.82 -2.38
CA ARG A 15 -25.85 23.80 -3.44
C ARG A 15 -25.60 23.06 -4.75
N ASP A 16 -26.24 23.52 -5.81
CA ASP A 16 -25.89 23.03 -7.16
C ASP A 16 -24.42 23.40 -7.44
N VAL A 17 -23.55 22.50 -7.08
CA VAL A 17 -22.15 22.55 -7.55
C VAL A 17 -22.23 22.10 -8.99
N ALA A 18 -22.33 23.08 -9.89
CA ALA A 18 -22.14 22.82 -11.31
C ALA A 18 -20.78 22.08 -11.45
N ALA A 19 -20.79 20.95 -12.10
CA ALA A 19 -19.55 20.28 -12.44
C ALA A 19 -18.69 21.30 -13.19
N PRO A 20 -17.42 21.52 -12.79
CA PRO A 20 -16.56 22.46 -13.48
C PRO A 20 -16.47 22.04 -14.94
N GLU A 21 -17.04 22.85 -15.82
CA GLU A 21 -17.01 22.60 -17.26
C GLU A 21 -15.55 22.59 -17.71
N GLY A 22 -15.16 21.51 -18.39
CA GLY A 22 -13.95 21.45 -19.20
C GLY A 22 -12.62 21.32 -18.49
N ARG A 23 -12.57 21.02 -17.19
CA ARG A 23 -11.29 20.70 -16.56
C ARG A 23 -10.93 19.24 -16.86
N ALA A 24 -10.08 19.06 -17.87
CA ALA A 24 -9.45 17.76 -18.10
C ALA A 24 -8.84 17.29 -16.76
N MET A 25 -9.24 16.11 -16.29
CA MET A 25 -8.55 15.49 -15.15
C MET A 25 -7.07 15.43 -15.50
N PRO A 26 -6.16 15.89 -14.60
CA PRO A 26 -4.75 15.76 -14.88
C PRO A 26 -4.46 14.29 -15.19
N SER A 27 -3.72 14.05 -16.27
CA SER A 27 -3.30 12.71 -16.65
C SER A 27 -2.57 12.09 -15.46
N ARG A 28 -3.02 10.93 -15.01
CA ARG A 28 -2.32 10.23 -13.93
C ARG A 28 -0.95 9.81 -14.45
N VAL A 29 0.09 10.15 -13.73
CA VAL A 29 1.45 9.77 -14.09
C VAL A 29 1.63 8.28 -13.86
N PRO A 30 2.04 7.48 -14.86
CA PRO A 30 2.32 6.06 -14.69
C PRO A 30 3.54 5.84 -13.81
N LEU A 31 3.89 4.58 -13.55
CA LEU A 31 5.18 4.22 -12.96
C LEU A 31 6.32 4.79 -13.81
N CYS A 32 7.44 5.11 -13.18
CA CYS A 32 8.65 5.49 -13.88
C CYS A 32 9.13 4.32 -14.76
N ASP A 33 9.77 4.60 -15.88
CA ASP A 33 10.24 3.56 -16.80
C ASP A 33 11.27 2.62 -16.15
N ASP A 34 12.05 3.14 -15.20
CA ASP A 34 13.06 2.44 -14.41
C ASP A 34 12.63 2.22 -12.95
N CYS A 35 11.32 2.12 -12.70
CA CYS A 35 10.79 1.98 -11.34
C CYS A 35 11.34 0.73 -10.64
N PRO A 36 12.04 0.86 -9.51
CA PRO A 36 12.63 -0.28 -8.81
C PRO A 36 11.58 -1.26 -8.25
N TYR A 37 10.32 -0.84 -8.17
CA TYR A 37 9.22 -1.69 -7.71
C TYR A 37 8.59 -2.53 -8.83
N LEU A 38 8.88 -2.24 -10.09
CA LEU A 38 8.24 -2.91 -11.22
C LEU A 38 8.42 -4.44 -11.15
N PRO A 39 9.63 -4.98 -10.94
CA PRO A 39 9.83 -6.42 -10.84
C PRO A 39 9.02 -7.06 -9.69
N THR A 40 8.92 -6.35 -8.55
CA THR A 40 8.13 -6.83 -7.40
C THR A 40 6.65 -6.90 -7.73
N PHE A 41 6.10 -5.91 -8.44
CA PHE A 41 4.69 -5.92 -8.82
C PHE A 41 4.40 -7.02 -9.85
N GLU A 42 5.27 -7.22 -10.82
CA GLU A 42 5.16 -8.29 -11.81
C GLU A 42 5.23 -9.68 -11.16
N ALA A 43 6.19 -9.88 -10.25
CA ALA A 43 6.32 -11.13 -9.50
C ALA A 43 5.08 -11.39 -8.61
N LEU A 44 4.54 -10.36 -7.97
CA LEU A 44 3.32 -10.48 -7.17
C LEU A 44 2.11 -10.85 -8.03
N ILE A 45 1.94 -10.23 -9.20
CA ILE A 45 0.87 -10.57 -10.14
C ILE A 45 1.02 -12.02 -10.61
N ALA A 46 2.21 -12.43 -11.02
CA ALA A 46 2.50 -13.79 -11.45
C ALA A 46 2.23 -14.82 -10.33
N ALA A 47 2.62 -14.51 -9.10
CA ALA A 47 2.34 -15.35 -7.95
C ALA A 47 0.84 -15.49 -7.68
N MET A 48 0.07 -14.42 -7.76
CA MET A 48 -1.40 -14.46 -7.61
C MET A 48 -2.05 -15.32 -8.70
N GLU A 49 -1.60 -15.20 -9.96
CA GLU A 49 -2.10 -16.04 -11.05
C GLU A 49 -1.77 -17.52 -10.81
N GLY A 50 -0.57 -17.83 -10.36
CA GLY A 50 -0.17 -19.21 -10.02
C GLY A 50 -0.92 -19.79 -8.81
N HIS A 51 -1.53 -18.96 -7.96
CA HIS A 51 -2.21 -19.37 -6.74
C HIS A 51 -3.75 -19.20 -6.78
N GLY A 52 -4.35 -19.41 -7.92
CA GLY A 52 -5.81 -19.44 -8.09
C GLY A 52 -6.36 -18.20 -8.81
N GLY A 53 -5.49 -17.37 -9.36
CA GLY A 53 -5.85 -16.21 -10.17
C GLY A 53 -6.05 -14.93 -9.36
N ARG A 54 -5.95 -13.79 -10.07
CA ARG A 54 -6.07 -12.45 -9.49
C ARG A 54 -7.35 -12.26 -8.65
N ARG A 55 -8.45 -12.84 -9.08
CA ARG A 55 -9.78 -12.72 -8.42
C ARG A 55 -9.88 -13.42 -7.06
N ARG A 56 -8.93 -14.28 -6.74
CA ARG A 56 -8.85 -14.96 -5.42
C ARG A 56 -8.03 -14.17 -4.40
N HIS A 57 -7.57 -12.99 -4.77
CA HIS A 57 -6.74 -12.14 -3.94
C HIS A 57 -7.36 -10.75 -3.82
N ILE A 58 -7.36 -10.21 -2.60
CA ILE A 58 -7.71 -8.82 -2.33
C ILE A 58 -6.41 -8.09 -2.05
N VAL A 59 -6.04 -7.18 -2.93
CA VAL A 59 -4.80 -6.39 -2.78
C VAL A 59 -5.15 -5.03 -2.19
N VAL A 60 -4.59 -4.79 -1.02
CA VAL A 60 -4.75 -3.54 -0.27
C VAL A 60 -3.50 -2.71 -0.43
N GLY A 61 -3.66 -1.45 -0.75
CA GLY A 61 -2.59 -0.49 -0.83
C GLY A 61 -2.89 0.79 -0.06
N GLU A 62 -1.97 1.70 -0.16
CA GLU A 62 -2.05 2.99 0.49
C GLU A 62 -1.43 4.11 -0.37
N THR A 63 -1.10 5.25 0.23
CA THR A 63 -0.47 6.37 -0.46
C THR A 63 1.04 6.13 -0.59
N GLY A 64 1.57 6.35 -1.78
CA GLY A 64 2.98 6.19 -2.09
C GLY A 64 3.17 5.98 -3.60
N CYS A 65 4.39 5.77 -4.07
CA CYS A 65 4.70 5.49 -5.47
C CYS A 65 3.91 4.29 -6.00
N MET A 66 3.64 3.31 -5.15
CA MET A 66 2.89 2.10 -5.49
C MET A 66 1.49 2.39 -6.04
N VAL A 67 0.85 3.53 -5.70
CA VAL A 67 -0.49 3.84 -6.22
C VAL A 67 -0.54 3.91 -7.74
N ARG A 68 0.61 4.15 -8.37
CA ARG A 68 0.74 4.21 -9.82
C ARG A 68 0.57 2.82 -10.46
N ALA A 69 0.85 1.73 -9.73
CA ALA A 69 0.58 0.37 -10.16
C ALA A 69 -0.93 0.06 -10.25
N ASN A 70 -1.80 0.96 -9.78
CA ASN A 70 -3.24 0.84 -10.01
C ASN A 70 -3.69 1.33 -11.39
N LEU A 71 -2.79 1.93 -12.16
CA LEU A 71 -3.04 2.29 -13.54
C LEU A 71 -2.81 1.10 -14.46
N ALA A 72 -3.37 1.20 -15.69
CA ALA A 72 -3.07 0.23 -16.73
C ALA A 72 -1.54 0.11 -16.96
N PRO A 73 -1.01 -1.07 -17.26
CA PRO A 73 -1.73 -2.34 -17.43
C PRO A 73 -1.96 -3.15 -16.14
N MET A 74 -1.36 -2.76 -15.00
CA MET A 74 -1.29 -3.63 -13.81
C MET A 74 -2.61 -3.75 -13.06
N HIS A 75 -3.32 -2.62 -12.83
CA HIS A 75 -4.56 -2.58 -12.02
C HIS A 75 -4.43 -3.35 -10.71
N LEU A 76 -3.33 -3.11 -9.96
CA LEU A 76 -2.88 -3.98 -8.88
C LEU A 76 -3.81 -3.96 -7.65
N PHE A 77 -4.39 -2.82 -7.30
CA PHE A 77 -5.12 -2.67 -6.04
C PHE A 77 -6.63 -2.80 -6.20
N ASP A 78 -7.27 -3.51 -5.28
CA ASP A 78 -8.73 -3.52 -5.10
C ASP A 78 -9.18 -2.39 -4.18
N VAL A 79 -8.42 -2.18 -3.10
CA VAL A 79 -8.71 -1.16 -2.09
C VAL A 79 -7.45 -0.40 -1.76
N LYS A 80 -7.56 0.92 -1.65
CA LYS A 80 -6.51 1.77 -1.11
C LYS A 80 -7.12 2.95 -0.36
N TYR A 81 -6.44 3.42 0.67
CA TYR A 81 -6.91 4.56 1.44
C TYR A 81 -5.76 5.55 1.73
N SER A 82 -5.61 5.99 2.96
CA SER A 82 -4.62 7.01 3.34
C SER A 82 -3.24 6.43 3.62
N LEU A 83 -2.26 7.31 3.77
CA LEU A 83 -0.92 6.97 4.22
C LEU A 83 -0.98 6.26 5.58
N GLY A 84 -0.34 5.11 5.71
CA GLY A 84 -0.28 4.34 6.95
C GLY A 84 -1.61 3.68 7.34
N SER A 85 -2.45 3.34 6.35
CA SER A 85 -3.71 2.62 6.60
C SER A 85 -3.73 1.20 6.01
N GLY A 86 -2.71 0.85 5.23
CA GLY A 86 -2.72 -0.37 4.44
C GLY A 86 -2.75 -1.63 5.28
N LEU A 87 -1.92 -1.71 6.32
CA LEU A 87 -1.87 -2.88 7.18
C LEU A 87 -3.15 -3.04 8.00
N GLY A 88 -3.62 -1.96 8.63
CA GLY A 88 -4.87 -2.00 9.41
C GLY A 88 -6.08 -2.38 8.57
N LEU A 89 -6.18 -1.86 7.35
CA LEU A 89 -7.24 -2.22 6.41
C LEU A 89 -7.11 -3.69 5.96
N GLY A 90 -5.89 -4.15 5.69
CA GLY A 90 -5.59 -5.54 5.36
C GLY A 90 -5.99 -6.51 6.46
N ILE A 91 -5.69 -6.19 7.72
CA ILE A 91 -6.12 -6.98 8.89
C ILE A 91 -7.64 -7.08 8.95
N GLY A 92 -8.35 -5.93 8.83
CA GLY A 92 -9.81 -5.92 8.85
C GLY A 92 -10.43 -6.78 7.75
N LEU A 93 -9.89 -6.72 6.54
CA LEU A 93 -10.33 -7.57 5.42
C LEU A 93 -10.00 -9.05 5.65
N ALA A 94 -8.82 -9.36 6.17
CA ALA A 94 -8.44 -10.75 6.45
C ALA A 94 -9.35 -11.38 7.53
N ILE A 95 -9.72 -10.63 8.56
CA ILE A 95 -10.71 -11.06 9.56
C ILE A 95 -12.07 -11.33 8.90
N GLY A 96 -12.54 -10.41 8.05
CA GLY A 96 -13.83 -10.53 7.35
C GLY A 96 -13.86 -11.73 6.40
N GLU A 97 -12.80 -11.95 5.64
CA GLU A 97 -12.67 -13.09 4.73
C GLU A 97 -12.58 -14.43 5.47
N HIS A 98 -11.84 -14.48 6.57
CA HIS A 98 -11.77 -15.66 7.41
C HIS A 98 -13.14 -16.02 8.02
N ALA A 99 -13.87 -15.01 8.51
CA ALA A 99 -15.20 -15.19 9.09
C ALA A 99 -16.28 -15.59 8.07
N SER A 100 -16.19 -15.07 6.83
CA SER A 100 -17.17 -15.31 5.78
C SER A 100 -16.94 -16.59 4.98
N ALA A 101 -15.80 -17.24 5.16
CA ALA A 101 -15.37 -18.41 4.38
C ALA A 101 -15.34 -18.17 2.84
N ASN A 102 -15.25 -16.94 2.38
CA ASN A 102 -15.16 -16.60 0.95
C ASN A 102 -13.88 -17.12 0.31
N GLY A 103 -12.83 -17.31 1.13
CA GLY A 103 -11.57 -17.91 0.71
C GLY A 103 -10.67 -17.00 -0.11
N HIS A 104 -10.91 -15.68 -0.10
CA HIS A 104 -9.95 -14.75 -0.67
C HIS A 104 -8.71 -14.62 0.22
N ARG A 105 -7.57 -14.45 -0.41
CA ARG A 105 -6.30 -14.18 0.26
C ARG A 105 -6.08 -12.68 0.27
N VAL A 106 -5.67 -12.13 1.39
CA VAL A 106 -5.39 -10.69 1.51
C VAL A 106 -3.90 -10.44 1.36
N VAL A 107 -3.57 -9.48 0.50
CA VAL A 107 -2.20 -8.99 0.29
C VAL A 107 -2.19 -7.51 0.64
N ALA A 108 -1.47 -7.11 1.67
CA ALA A 108 -1.29 -5.73 2.07
C ALA A 108 0.08 -5.22 1.58
N LEU A 109 0.07 -4.19 0.74
CA LEU A 109 1.25 -3.61 0.12
C LEU A 109 1.49 -2.21 0.68
N GLN A 110 2.68 -1.97 1.24
CA GLN A 110 3.02 -0.71 1.90
C GLN A 110 4.43 -0.24 1.53
N GLY A 111 4.63 1.07 1.52
CA GLY A 111 5.95 1.66 1.46
C GLY A 111 6.58 1.79 2.85
N ASP A 112 7.90 1.83 2.90
CA ASP A 112 8.70 2.02 4.10
C ASP A 112 8.31 3.29 4.88
N SER A 113 8.22 4.43 4.22
CA SER A 113 7.84 5.68 4.88
C SER A 113 6.42 5.63 5.44
N SER A 114 5.50 4.98 4.76
CA SER A 114 4.14 4.78 5.21
C SER A 114 4.08 3.85 6.43
N PHE A 115 4.87 2.80 6.39
CA PHE A 115 5.02 1.87 7.51
C PHE A 115 5.48 2.60 8.77
N TYR A 116 6.56 3.37 8.70
CA TYR A 116 7.04 4.14 9.85
C TYR A 116 6.10 5.26 10.28
N HIS A 117 5.27 5.79 9.37
CA HIS A 117 4.31 6.85 9.68
C HIS A 117 3.21 6.36 10.63
N THR A 118 2.57 5.24 10.32
CA THR A 118 1.41 4.79 11.11
C THR A 118 1.19 3.28 11.08
N ASP A 119 1.52 2.56 9.99
CA ASP A 119 1.24 1.13 9.84
C ASP A 119 1.98 0.26 10.88
N ILE A 120 3.12 0.73 11.36
CA ILE A 120 3.87 0.09 12.46
C ILE A 120 2.99 -0.21 13.67
N ASN A 121 1.98 0.64 13.96
CA ASN A 121 1.07 0.45 15.08
C ASN A 121 0.14 -0.77 14.88
N ALA A 122 -0.11 -1.18 13.66
CA ALA A 122 -0.97 -2.33 13.34
C ALA A 122 -0.19 -3.65 13.32
N LEU A 123 1.16 -3.60 13.25
CA LEU A 123 2.00 -4.78 13.13
C LEU A 123 1.88 -5.76 14.32
N PRO A 124 1.82 -5.31 15.60
CA PRO A 124 1.61 -6.21 16.73
C PRO A 124 0.28 -6.96 16.65
N TYR A 125 -0.76 -6.33 16.11
CA TYR A 125 -2.05 -7.01 15.90
C TYR A 125 -1.98 -8.04 14.79
N ALA A 126 -1.29 -7.75 13.69
CA ALA A 126 -1.07 -8.72 12.63
C ALA A 126 -0.34 -9.97 13.16
N ALA A 127 0.69 -9.76 14.00
CA ALA A 127 1.44 -10.82 14.64
C ALA A 127 0.58 -11.65 15.61
N GLN A 128 -0.24 -10.97 16.44
CA GLN A 128 -1.06 -11.62 17.46
C GLN A 128 -2.20 -12.46 16.85
N LEU A 129 -2.80 -11.98 15.75
CA LEU A 129 -3.99 -12.60 15.17
C LEU A 129 -3.68 -13.78 14.26
N ASP A 130 -2.42 -13.96 13.86
CA ASP A 130 -1.97 -15.04 12.96
C ASP A 130 -2.89 -15.23 11.73
N LEU A 131 -3.21 -14.10 11.08
CA LEU A 131 -4.16 -14.09 9.97
C LEU A 131 -3.51 -14.60 8.68
N PRO A 132 -4.27 -15.32 7.82
CA PRO A 132 -3.78 -15.79 6.54
C PRO A 132 -3.67 -14.65 5.52
N MET A 133 -2.73 -13.74 5.74
CA MET A 133 -2.47 -12.60 4.88
C MET A 133 -0.97 -12.48 4.56
N LEU A 134 -0.67 -11.90 3.41
CA LEU A 134 0.68 -11.53 3.02
C LEU A 134 0.85 -10.03 3.23
N VAL A 135 1.90 -9.63 3.94
CA VAL A 135 2.32 -8.22 4.04
C VAL A 135 3.59 -8.04 3.22
N VAL A 136 3.57 -7.09 2.29
CA VAL A 136 4.72 -6.73 1.45
C VAL A 136 5.13 -5.32 1.78
N LEU A 137 6.33 -5.15 2.32
CA LEU A 137 6.92 -3.86 2.63
C LEU A 137 7.92 -3.50 1.53
N LEU A 138 7.66 -2.39 0.83
CA LEU A 138 8.51 -1.87 -0.22
C LEU A 138 9.48 -0.87 0.39
N ASP A 139 10.73 -1.26 0.53
CA ASP A 139 11.79 -0.45 1.12
C ASP A 139 12.68 0.17 0.04
N ASN A 140 12.66 1.49 -0.07
CA ASN A 140 13.56 2.26 -0.91
C ASN A 140 14.37 3.30 -0.13
N GLY A 141 14.26 3.31 1.20
CA GLY A 141 15.00 4.19 2.09
C GLY A 141 14.58 5.67 2.06
N THR A 142 13.46 6.01 1.38
CA THR A 142 13.05 7.40 1.22
C THR A 142 11.56 7.57 0.93
N THR A 143 11.00 8.72 1.24
CA THR A 143 9.63 9.12 0.85
C THR A 143 9.62 9.62 -0.60
N ALA A 144 9.78 8.70 -1.56
CA ALA A 144 10.08 9.02 -2.96
C ALA A 144 8.99 9.83 -3.67
N LEU A 145 7.70 9.55 -3.43
CA LEU A 145 6.58 10.15 -4.17
C LEU A 145 6.54 11.68 -4.08
N THR A 146 6.94 12.23 -2.96
CA THR A 146 6.86 13.68 -2.65
C THR A 146 8.19 14.41 -2.74
N GLY A 147 9.25 13.73 -3.19
CA GLY A 147 10.53 14.35 -3.46
C GLY A 147 11.72 13.83 -2.66
N GLY A 148 11.60 12.66 -2.03
CA GLY A 148 12.73 12.00 -1.39
C GLY A 148 13.02 12.46 0.04
N GLN A 149 11.99 12.77 0.82
CA GLN A 149 12.15 13.14 2.23
C GLN A 149 12.66 11.95 3.05
N ALA A 150 13.43 12.27 4.09
CA ALA A 150 13.90 11.29 5.05
C ALA A 150 12.73 10.74 5.90
N HIS A 151 12.88 9.52 6.38
CA HIS A 151 12.01 8.86 7.35
C HIS A 151 12.87 8.02 8.31
N PRO A 152 12.33 7.41 9.37
CA PRO A 152 13.14 6.70 10.36
C PRO A 152 14.06 5.59 9.83
N GLY A 153 13.75 4.98 8.68
CA GLY A 153 14.58 4.00 8.00
C GLY A 153 15.63 4.58 7.04
N SER A 154 15.64 5.90 6.80
CA SER A 154 16.62 6.54 5.93
C SER A 154 18.00 6.62 6.60
N THR A 155 19.06 6.52 5.83
CA THR A 155 20.45 6.63 6.33
C THR A 155 20.96 8.06 6.36
N LEU A 156 20.31 8.97 5.64
CA LEU A 156 20.61 10.39 5.58
C LEU A 156 19.40 11.19 6.06
N ASP A 157 19.64 12.27 6.76
CA ASP A 157 18.61 13.25 7.14
C ASP A 157 18.26 14.18 5.94
N GLU A 158 17.34 15.11 6.15
CA GLU A 158 16.90 16.08 5.12
C GLU A 158 17.99 17.08 4.69
N ARG A 159 19.09 17.14 5.42
CA ARG A 159 20.26 17.97 5.12
C ARG A 159 21.37 17.17 4.43
N GLY A 160 21.14 15.85 4.23
CA GLY A 160 22.13 14.93 3.69
C GLY A 160 23.20 14.51 4.71
N ALA A 161 22.99 14.75 5.98
CA ALA A 161 23.89 14.29 7.03
C ALA A 161 23.54 12.85 7.44
N PRO A 162 24.55 11.98 7.68
CA PRO A 162 24.32 10.63 8.15
C PRO A 162 23.62 10.61 9.52
N HIS A 163 22.60 9.76 9.64
CA HIS A 163 21.98 9.49 10.93
C HIS A 163 21.68 7.99 11.10
N ARG A 164 21.29 7.61 12.32
CA ARG A 164 20.95 6.23 12.62
C ARG A 164 19.63 5.87 11.95
N ALA A 165 19.67 4.97 10.97
CA ALA A 165 18.48 4.35 10.43
C ALA A 165 17.94 3.26 11.38
N ILE A 166 16.61 3.13 11.42
CA ILE A 166 15.95 2.00 12.04
C ILE A 166 15.75 0.95 10.94
N ASP A 167 16.25 -0.26 11.16
CA ASP A 167 16.09 -1.36 10.22
C ASP A 167 14.65 -1.88 10.26
N LEU A 168 14.02 -1.96 9.10
CA LEU A 168 12.62 -2.36 8.96
C LEU A 168 12.42 -3.83 9.34
N ALA A 169 13.36 -4.70 8.96
CA ALA A 169 13.30 -6.12 9.31
C ALA A 169 13.46 -6.34 10.81
N ASP A 170 14.29 -5.53 11.48
CA ASP A 170 14.43 -5.60 12.95
C ASP A 170 13.15 -5.17 13.66
N VAL A 171 12.44 -4.17 13.15
CA VAL A 171 11.12 -3.79 13.69
C VAL A 171 10.13 -4.95 13.56
N VAL A 172 10.09 -5.60 12.41
CA VAL A 172 9.20 -6.76 12.17
C VAL A 172 9.55 -7.91 13.13
N ARG A 173 10.84 -8.22 13.30
CA ARG A 173 11.30 -9.24 14.28
C ARG A 173 10.96 -8.87 15.72
N GLY A 174 11.07 -7.59 16.04
CA GLY A 174 10.69 -7.07 17.38
C GLY A 174 9.21 -7.29 17.72
N CYS A 175 8.35 -7.46 16.73
CA CYS A 175 6.94 -7.83 16.90
C CYS A 175 6.69 -9.35 16.88
N GLY A 176 7.73 -10.17 16.85
CA GLY A 176 7.61 -11.64 16.87
C GLY A 176 7.32 -12.27 15.51
N LEU A 177 7.51 -11.53 14.43
CA LEU A 177 7.37 -12.01 13.06
C LEU A 177 8.74 -12.25 12.43
N GLU A 178 8.84 -13.20 11.50
CA GLU A 178 10.07 -13.45 10.74
C GLU A 178 9.94 -12.87 9.31
N PRO A 179 10.60 -11.74 9.00
CA PRO A 179 10.54 -11.15 7.68
C PRO A 179 11.43 -11.91 6.70
N ARG A 180 10.94 -12.12 5.49
CA ARG A 180 11.76 -12.53 4.37
C ARG A 180 12.23 -11.29 3.60
N VAL A 181 13.51 -10.99 3.68
CA VAL A 181 14.11 -9.88 2.92
C VAL A 181 14.49 -10.38 1.53
N ILE A 182 14.03 -9.68 0.50
CA ILE A 182 14.28 -10.02 -0.91
C ILE A 182 14.79 -8.76 -1.59
N ALA A 183 15.95 -8.84 -2.23
CA ALA A 183 16.41 -7.76 -3.09
C ALA A 183 15.61 -7.73 -4.39
N THR A 184 15.39 -6.54 -4.96
CA THR A 184 14.64 -6.41 -6.23
C THR A 184 15.30 -7.15 -7.38
N SER A 185 16.63 -7.33 -7.36
CA SER A 185 17.36 -8.18 -8.30
C SER A 185 16.97 -9.66 -8.25
N ASP A 186 16.45 -10.13 -7.12
CA ASP A 186 16.12 -11.54 -6.88
C ASP A 186 14.65 -11.86 -7.23
N THR A 187 13.87 -10.87 -7.61
CA THR A 187 12.45 -11.06 -7.98
C THR A 187 12.25 -11.53 -9.41
N ALA A 188 13.32 -11.57 -10.21
CA ALA A 188 13.31 -11.95 -11.62
C ALA A 188 13.56 -13.47 -11.87
N ALA A 189 13.55 -14.31 -10.81
CA ALA A 189 13.79 -15.76 -10.89
C ALA A 189 12.49 -16.57 -10.77
#